data_70dd172d7719b54c8d7392d11b456e6d
#
_entry.id   70dd172d7719b54c8d7392d11b456e6d
#
_cell.length_a   1.000
_cell.length_b   1.000
_cell.length_c   1.000
_cell.angle_alpha   90.00
_cell.angle_beta   90.00
_cell.angle_gamma   90.00
#
_symmetry.space_group_name_H-M   'P 1'
#
loop_
_entity.id
_entity.type
_entity.pdbx_description
1 polymer ?
#
loop_
_entity_poly.entity_id
_entity_poly.type
_entity_poly.pdbx_seq_one_letter_code
_entity_poly.pdbx_strand_id
1 'polypeptide(L)'
;GRKYTFLATILIMGASTFLVGLLPGFQSWGIAAPIILIALRMLQGLALGGEYGGAAVYVAEHAPPGQRGYFTSFIQTTATLGLLLSLIVIISVQGYINGAYPDVAVLDAAGNAVMLADGSPSMMKAFNAWGWRIPFLGSIVLLLISLYIRLQMNESPAFKKMKEEGAASKAPLREAFGNW
;
A
#
# COMPACT_ATOMS: atom_id res chain seq x y z
N GLY A 1 -18.83 -5.72 10.08
CA GLY A 1 -19.39 -4.59 9.32
C GLY A 1 -18.37 -4.05 8.33
N ARG A 2 -18.81 -3.38 7.29
CA ARG A 2 -17.94 -2.85 6.22
C ARG A 2 -16.89 -1.87 6.76
N LYS A 3 -17.22 -1.08 7.77
CA LYS A 3 -16.27 -0.18 8.45
C LYS A 3 -15.06 -0.94 8.98
N TYR A 4 -15.26 -2.07 9.65
CA TYR A 4 -14.16 -2.88 10.19
C TYR A 4 -13.30 -3.52 9.11
N THR A 5 -13.91 -3.98 8.02
CA THR A 5 -13.16 -4.52 6.88
C THR A 5 -12.28 -3.46 6.26
N PHE A 6 -12.80 -2.26 6.03
CA PHE A 6 -12.02 -1.12 5.54
C PHE A 6 -10.88 -0.72 6.49
N LEU A 7 -11.14 -0.71 7.80
CA LEU A 7 -10.09 -0.41 8.77
C LEU A 7 -8.99 -1.47 8.75
N ALA A 8 -9.35 -2.75 8.69
CA ALA A 8 -8.38 -3.84 8.63
C ALA A 8 -7.55 -3.80 7.35
N THR A 9 -8.19 -3.61 6.18
CA THR A 9 -7.47 -3.58 4.89
C THR A 9 -6.51 -2.40 4.81
N ILE A 10 -6.90 -1.21 5.27
CA ILE A 10 -6.01 -0.04 5.23
C ILE A 10 -4.85 -0.16 6.20
N LEU A 11 -5.08 -0.75 7.39
CA LEU A 11 -4.01 -1.02 8.34
C LEU A 11 -3.01 -2.03 7.79
N ILE A 12 -3.48 -3.14 7.21
CA ILE A 12 -2.61 -4.14 6.59
C ILE A 12 -1.81 -3.52 5.44
N MET A 13 -2.48 -2.79 4.53
CA MET A 13 -1.83 -2.19 3.37
C MET A 13 -0.81 -1.10 3.79
N GLY A 14 -1.21 -0.19 4.67
CA GLY A 14 -0.35 0.90 5.13
C GLY A 14 0.81 0.42 5.99
N ALA A 15 0.57 -0.50 6.93
CA ALA A 15 1.62 -1.09 7.75
C ALA A 15 2.60 -1.88 6.88
N SER A 16 2.13 -2.71 5.94
CA SER A 16 3.00 -3.44 5.04
C SER A 16 3.85 -2.50 4.17
N THR A 17 3.28 -1.39 3.69
CA THR A 17 4.02 -0.37 2.92
C THR A 17 5.10 0.29 3.76
N PHE A 18 4.79 0.70 4.97
CA PHE A 18 5.75 1.28 5.91
C PHE A 18 6.88 0.30 6.25
N LEU A 19 6.55 -0.97 6.52
CA LEU A 19 7.52 -2.01 6.84
C LEU A 19 8.50 -2.29 5.69
N VAL A 20 8.05 -2.15 4.42
CA VAL A 20 8.98 -2.22 3.27
C VAL A 20 10.09 -1.17 3.40
N GLY A 21 9.77 0.05 3.85
CA GLY A 21 10.76 1.10 4.07
C GLY A 21 11.79 0.79 5.16
N LEU A 22 11.43 -0.04 6.14
CA LEU A 22 12.33 -0.49 7.22
C LEU A 22 13.13 -1.74 6.86
N LEU A 23 12.80 -2.41 5.74
CA LEU A 23 13.40 -3.68 5.40
C LEU A 23 14.91 -3.53 5.15
N PRO A 24 15.77 -4.32 5.82
CA PRO A 24 17.19 -4.37 5.53
C PRO A 24 17.46 -4.88 4.11
N GLY A 25 18.58 -4.44 3.54
CA GLY A 25 19.00 -4.90 2.22
C GLY A 25 19.47 -6.36 2.22
N PHE A 26 19.61 -6.91 1.02
CA PHE A 26 20.13 -8.27 0.81
C PHE A 26 21.50 -8.50 1.46
N GLN A 27 22.35 -7.48 1.48
CA GLN A 27 23.67 -7.55 2.11
C GLN A 27 23.61 -7.86 3.61
N SER A 28 22.58 -7.38 4.31
CA SER A 28 22.44 -7.58 5.77
C SER A 28 21.69 -8.86 6.12
N TRP A 29 20.63 -9.21 5.37
CA TRP A 29 19.72 -10.32 5.70
C TRP A 29 19.70 -11.43 4.64
N GLY A 30 20.53 -11.31 3.59
CA GLY A 30 20.60 -12.32 2.52
C GLY A 30 19.23 -12.62 1.93
N ILE A 31 18.94 -13.90 1.73
CA ILE A 31 17.68 -14.37 1.12
C ILE A 31 16.42 -14.05 1.94
N ALA A 32 16.54 -13.77 3.23
CA ALA A 32 15.40 -13.40 4.05
C ALA A 32 14.78 -12.06 3.63
N ALA A 33 15.59 -11.10 3.15
CA ALA A 33 15.09 -9.79 2.71
C ALA A 33 14.08 -9.91 1.55
N PRO A 34 14.37 -10.58 0.42
CA PRO A 34 13.40 -10.75 -0.66
C PRO A 34 12.19 -11.60 -0.25
N ILE A 35 12.34 -12.62 0.60
CA ILE A 35 11.21 -13.43 1.08
C ILE A 35 10.23 -12.56 1.86
N ILE A 36 10.73 -11.74 2.80
CA ILE A 36 9.89 -10.84 3.58
C ILE A 36 9.24 -9.77 2.68
N LEU A 37 9.98 -9.24 1.70
CA LEU A 37 9.43 -8.29 0.73
C LEU A 37 8.26 -8.90 -0.04
N ILE A 38 8.39 -10.13 -0.53
CA ILE A 38 7.31 -10.83 -1.24
C ILE A 38 6.12 -11.05 -0.31
N ALA A 39 6.33 -11.49 0.93
CA ALA A 39 5.27 -11.67 1.91
C ALA A 39 4.51 -10.36 2.18
N LEU A 40 5.21 -9.24 2.37
CA LEU A 40 4.59 -7.93 2.53
C LEU A 40 3.80 -7.51 1.28
N ARG A 41 4.29 -7.80 0.08
CA ARG A 41 3.57 -7.54 -1.18
C ARG A 41 2.32 -8.40 -1.33
N MET A 42 2.35 -9.65 -0.89
CA MET A 42 1.16 -10.51 -0.86
C MET A 42 0.11 -9.96 0.10
N LEU A 43 0.50 -9.49 1.28
CA LEU A 43 -0.41 -8.85 2.24
C LEU A 43 -1.03 -7.58 1.67
N GLN A 44 -0.26 -6.74 0.96
CA GLN A 44 -0.77 -5.55 0.27
C GLN A 44 -1.79 -5.93 -0.81
N GLY A 45 -1.52 -6.96 -1.61
CA GLY A 45 -2.43 -7.46 -2.65
C GLY A 45 -3.74 -7.99 -2.07
N LEU A 46 -3.67 -8.75 -0.97
CA LEU A 46 -4.84 -9.25 -0.26
C LEU A 46 -5.71 -8.10 0.27
N ALA A 47 -5.09 -7.09 0.87
CA ALA A 47 -5.79 -5.91 1.38
C ALA A 47 -6.46 -5.11 0.25
N LEU A 48 -5.77 -4.90 -0.88
CA LEU A 48 -6.29 -4.20 -2.04
C LEU A 48 -7.54 -4.89 -2.62
N GLY A 49 -7.54 -6.22 -2.73
CA GLY A 49 -8.68 -6.99 -3.21
C GLY A 49 -9.94 -6.76 -2.38
N GLY A 50 -9.81 -6.76 -1.05
CA GLY A 50 -10.91 -6.48 -0.13
C GLY A 50 -11.38 -5.02 -0.15
N GLU A 51 -10.46 -4.08 -0.35
CA GLU A 51 -10.77 -2.65 -0.33
C GLU A 51 -11.51 -2.20 -1.59
N TYR A 52 -11.07 -2.61 -2.77
CA TYR A 52 -11.65 -2.17 -4.05
C TYR A 52 -13.13 -2.58 -4.18
N GLY A 53 -13.44 -3.84 -3.94
CA GLY A 53 -14.83 -4.33 -3.97
C GLY A 53 -15.72 -3.65 -2.92
N GLY A 54 -15.20 -3.50 -1.71
CA GLY A 54 -15.90 -2.80 -0.62
C GLY A 54 -16.18 -1.34 -0.93
N ALA A 55 -15.20 -0.61 -1.50
CA ALA A 55 -15.36 0.78 -1.90
C ALA A 55 -16.42 0.95 -2.99
N ALA A 56 -16.41 0.07 -4.02
CA ALA A 56 -17.40 0.11 -5.09
C ALA A 56 -18.83 -0.06 -4.56
N VAL A 57 -19.03 -1.03 -3.69
CA VAL A 57 -20.34 -1.27 -3.06
C VAL A 57 -20.74 -0.10 -2.14
N TYR A 58 -19.82 0.39 -1.32
CA TYR A 58 -20.08 1.52 -0.41
C TYR A 58 -20.52 2.77 -1.18
N VAL A 59 -19.80 3.14 -2.24
CA VAL A 59 -20.14 4.30 -3.09
C VAL A 59 -21.49 4.08 -3.80
N ALA A 60 -21.72 2.87 -4.34
CA ALA A 60 -23.00 2.58 -5.02
C ALA A 60 -24.21 2.66 -4.08
N GLU A 61 -24.04 2.33 -2.79
CA GLU A 61 -25.12 2.42 -1.78
C GLU A 61 -25.43 3.84 -1.32
N HIS A 62 -24.46 4.75 -1.40
CA HIS A 62 -24.65 6.16 -1.04
C HIS A 62 -24.96 7.04 -2.26
N ALA A 63 -24.81 6.53 -3.47
CA ALA A 63 -25.08 7.27 -4.69
C ALA A 63 -26.59 7.48 -4.89
N PRO A 64 -27.01 8.65 -5.40
CA PRO A 64 -28.40 8.91 -5.77
C PRO A 64 -28.94 7.89 -6.78
N PRO A 65 -30.25 7.58 -6.76
CA PRO A 65 -30.87 6.72 -7.75
C PRO A 65 -30.57 7.19 -9.18
N GLY A 66 -30.16 6.25 -10.06
CA GLY A 66 -29.82 6.55 -11.46
C GLY A 66 -28.40 7.08 -11.71
N GLN A 67 -27.63 7.43 -10.66
CA GLN A 67 -26.27 7.98 -10.79
C GLN A 67 -25.17 7.07 -10.25
N ARG A 68 -25.47 5.84 -9.93
CA ARG A 68 -24.50 4.89 -9.34
C ARG A 68 -23.25 4.72 -10.18
N GLY A 69 -23.39 4.56 -11.51
CA GLY A 69 -22.26 4.42 -12.43
C GLY A 69 -21.35 5.66 -12.44
N TYR A 70 -21.92 6.85 -12.41
CA TYR A 70 -21.17 8.10 -12.33
C TYR A 70 -20.31 8.17 -11.06
N PHE A 71 -20.91 7.96 -9.90
CA PHE A 71 -20.16 8.02 -8.63
C PHE A 71 -19.12 6.91 -8.48
N THR A 72 -19.40 5.69 -8.94
CA THR A 72 -18.42 4.59 -8.89
C THR A 72 -17.25 4.77 -9.86
N SER A 73 -17.42 5.52 -10.97
CA SER A 73 -16.33 5.81 -11.90
C SER A 73 -15.19 6.63 -11.26
N PHE A 74 -15.47 7.44 -10.23
CA PHE A 74 -14.44 8.17 -9.49
C PHE A 74 -13.43 7.25 -8.79
N ILE A 75 -13.81 6.01 -8.46
CA ILE A 75 -12.89 5.05 -7.85
C ILE A 75 -11.72 4.77 -8.80
N GLN A 76 -12.00 4.58 -10.10
CA GLN A 76 -10.94 4.36 -11.10
C GLN A 76 -10.11 5.61 -11.34
N THR A 77 -10.74 6.79 -11.34
CA THR A 77 -10.03 8.07 -11.48
C THR A 77 -9.06 8.29 -10.31
N THR A 78 -9.49 8.02 -9.08
CA THR A 78 -8.61 8.17 -7.89
C THR A 78 -7.45 7.20 -7.90
N ALA A 79 -7.62 5.97 -8.41
CA ALA A 79 -6.53 5.01 -8.58
C ALA A 79 -5.46 5.54 -9.53
N THR A 80 -5.86 6.08 -10.68
CA THR A 80 -4.93 6.68 -11.65
C THR A 80 -4.23 7.93 -11.09
N LEU A 81 -4.96 8.80 -10.41
CA LEU A 81 -4.38 9.99 -9.75
C LEU A 81 -3.40 9.59 -8.64
N GLY A 82 -3.68 8.53 -7.88
CA GLY A 82 -2.78 7.98 -6.88
C GLY A 82 -1.46 7.48 -7.48
N LEU A 83 -1.54 6.81 -8.64
CA LEU A 83 -0.35 6.37 -9.38
C LEU A 83 0.49 7.57 -9.83
N LEU A 84 -0.13 8.58 -10.44
CA LEU A 84 0.58 9.79 -10.87
C LEU A 84 1.23 10.52 -9.68
N LEU A 85 0.50 10.68 -8.58
CA LEU A 85 1.04 11.31 -7.36
C LEU A 85 2.23 10.53 -6.81
N SER A 86 2.17 9.20 -6.80
CA SER A 86 3.29 8.37 -6.32
C SER A 86 4.53 8.53 -7.19
N LEU A 87 4.37 8.62 -8.51
CA LEU A 87 5.48 8.89 -9.45
C LEU A 87 6.10 10.27 -9.20
N ILE A 88 5.28 11.30 -9.01
CA ILE A 88 5.77 12.65 -8.70
C ILE A 88 6.58 12.64 -7.40
N VAL A 89 6.10 11.97 -6.35
CA VAL A 89 6.82 11.85 -5.07
C VAL A 89 8.16 11.14 -5.28
N ILE A 90 8.18 10.01 -5.98
CA ILE A 90 9.41 9.25 -6.23
C ILE A 90 10.42 10.10 -7.00
N ILE A 91 10.02 10.74 -8.11
CA ILE A 91 10.89 11.56 -8.95
C ILE A 91 11.43 12.75 -8.15
N SER A 92 10.59 13.41 -7.36
CA SER A 92 10.99 14.55 -6.53
C SER A 92 12.00 14.15 -5.46
N VAL A 93 11.75 13.05 -4.74
CA VAL A 93 12.67 12.53 -3.72
C VAL A 93 13.97 12.07 -4.35
N GLN A 94 13.90 11.36 -5.49
CA GLN A 94 15.07 10.92 -6.24
C GLN A 94 15.94 12.10 -6.71
N GLY A 95 15.31 13.11 -7.29
CA GLY A 95 16.01 14.33 -7.74
C GLY A 95 16.68 15.07 -6.59
N TYR A 96 15.95 15.25 -5.49
CA TYR A 96 16.50 15.90 -4.31
C TYR A 96 17.68 15.11 -3.69
N ILE A 97 17.51 13.82 -3.45
CA ILE A 97 18.55 12.98 -2.82
C ILE A 97 19.80 12.89 -3.69
N ASN A 98 19.64 12.63 -5.00
CA ASN A 98 20.77 12.51 -5.89
C ASN A 98 21.48 13.86 -6.17
N GLY A 99 20.80 14.99 -5.94
CA GLY A 99 21.41 16.33 -6.03
C GLY A 99 22.08 16.77 -4.73
N ALA A 100 21.57 16.35 -3.58
CA ALA A 100 22.05 16.77 -2.26
C ALA A 100 23.12 15.84 -1.66
N TYR A 101 23.18 14.59 -2.10
CA TYR A 101 24.08 13.57 -1.52
C TYR A 101 24.98 12.95 -2.60
N PRO A 102 26.27 12.67 -2.27
CA PRO A 102 27.19 12.02 -3.18
C PRO A 102 26.77 10.57 -3.45
N ASP A 103 27.29 10.02 -4.56
CA ASP A 103 27.14 8.62 -4.88
C ASP A 103 27.81 7.75 -3.80
N VAL A 104 27.27 6.57 -3.56
CA VAL A 104 27.69 5.62 -2.51
C VAL A 104 28.38 4.42 -3.16
N ALA A 105 29.48 3.96 -2.57
CA ALA A 105 30.16 2.76 -3.05
C ALA A 105 29.26 1.52 -2.87
N VAL A 106 29.22 0.68 -3.90
CA VAL A 106 28.54 -0.63 -3.82
C VAL A 106 29.41 -1.54 -2.97
N LEU A 107 28.82 -2.14 -1.93
CA LEU A 107 29.53 -3.09 -1.07
C LEU A 107 29.14 -4.53 -1.43
N ASP A 108 30.08 -5.46 -1.28
CA ASP A 108 29.83 -6.89 -1.35
C ASP A 108 29.22 -7.43 -0.04
N ALA A 109 28.95 -8.73 0.02
CA ALA A 109 28.40 -9.37 1.22
C ALA A 109 29.34 -9.33 2.45
N ALA A 110 30.64 -9.09 2.24
CA ALA A 110 31.65 -8.97 3.28
C ALA A 110 31.86 -7.52 3.73
N GLY A 111 31.17 -6.57 3.07
CA GLY A 111 31.26 -5.12 3.38
C GLY A 111 32.40 -4.41 2.65
N ASN A 112 33.08 -5.04 1.70
CA ASN A 112 34.14 -4.43 0.90
C ASN A 112 33.55 -3.73 -0.33
N ALA A 113 34.19 -2.65 -0.79
CA ALA A 113 33.78 -1.99 -2.01
C ALA A 113 33.99 -2.92 -3.22
N VAL A 114 32.95 -3.08 -4.03
CA VAL A 114 33.04 -3.81 -5.30
C VAL A 114 33.87 -2.98 -6.28
N MET A 115 34.97 -3.53 -6.76
CA MET A 115 35.87 -2.86 -7.70
C MET A 115 35.48 -3.19 -9.14
N LEU A 116 35.56 -2.17 -10.01
CA LEU A 116 35.43 -2.32 -11.46
C LEU A 116 36.75 -2.84 -12.05
N ALA A 117 36.73 -3.24 -13.31
CA ALA A 117 37.91 -3.76 -14.02
C ALA A 117 39.06 -2.74 -14.11
N ASP A 118 38.79 -1.46 -14.00
CA ASP A 118 39.77 -0.37 -14.00
C ASP A 118 40.34 -0.05 -12.59
N GLY A 119 39.95 -0.83 -11.57
CA GLY A 119 40.41 -0.65 -10.19
C GLY A 119 39.68 0.47 -9.42
N SER A 120 38.67 1.10 -10.01
CA SER A 120 37.81 2.07 -9.31
C SER A 120 36.66 1.38 -8.56
N PRO A 121 36.15 1.96 -7.44
CA PRO A 121 34.98 1.43 -6.78
C PRO A 121 33.71 1.61 -7.63
N SER A 122 32.89 0.58 -7.70
CA SER A 122 31.56 0.68 -8.30
C SER A 122 30.69 1.61 -7.45
N MET A 123 30.09 2.64 -8.06
CA MET A 123 29.27 3.65 -7.38
C MET A 123 27.81 3.51 -7.76
N MET A 124 26.91 3.76 -6.81
CA MET A 124 25.47 3.86 -7.04
C MET A 124 24.93 5.20 -6.52
N LYS A 125 23.85 5.67 -7.13
CA LYS A 125 23.16 6.88 -6.68
C LYS A 125 22.65 6.73 -5.24
N ALA A 126 22.76 7.80 -4.44
CA ALA A 126 22.32 7.80 -3.05
C ALA A 126 20.85 7.37 -2.88
N PHE A 127 19.98 7.74 -3.82
CA PHE A 127 18.59 7.27 -3.82
C PHE A 127 18.50 5.74 -3.89
N ASN A 128 19.27 5.08 -4.74
CA ASN A 128 19.27 3.62 -4.87
C ASN A 128 19.87 2.91 -3.66
N ALA A 129 20.83 3.54 -3.00
CA ALA A 129 21.47 2.99 -1.80
C ALA A 129 20.53 3.00 -0.59
N TRP A 130 19.89 4.13 -0.30
CA TRP A 130 19.07 4.30 0.90
C TRP A 130 17.85 5.21 0.69
N GLY A 131 17.91 6.19 -0.23
CA GLY A 131 16.87 7.22 -0.40
C GLY A 131 15.50 6.67 -0.81
N TRP A 132 15.44 5.51 -1.45
CA TRP A 132 14.20 4.83 -1.82
C TRP A 132 13.31 4.49 -0.62
N ARG A 133 13.87 4.42 0.60
CA ARG A 133 13.12 4.15 1.82
C ARG A 133 12.22 5.32 2.22
N ILE A 134 12.61 6.55 1.86
CA ILE A 134 11.91 7.78 2.29
C ILE A 134 10.44 7.80 1.86
N PRO A 135 10.06 7.54 0.60
CA PRO A 135 8.66 7.47 0.20
C PRO A 135 7.86 6.41 0.99
N PHE A 136 8.46 5.24 1.26
CA PHE A 136 7.81 4.19 2.03
C PHE A 136 7.60 4.58 3.49
N LEU A 137 8.60 5.17 4.13
CA LEU A 137 8.49 5.67 5.50
C LEU A 137 7.51 6.85 5.60
N GLY A 138 7.51 7.73 4.60
CA GLY A 138 6.55 8.83 4.49
C GLY A 138 5.10 8.36 4.36
N SER A 139 4.85 7.14 3.90
CA SER A 139 3.51 6.57 3.81
C SER A 139 2.78 6.47 5.15
N ILE A 140 3.50 6.50 6.28
CA ILE A 140 2.90 6.52 7.62
C ILE A 140 1.96 7.72 7.81
N VAL A 141 2.31 8.87 7.24
CA VAL A 141 1.47 10.08 7.32
C VAL A 141 0.15 9.85 6.59
N LEU A 142 0.21 9.27 5.38
CA LEU A 142 -0.99 8.93 4.62
C LEU A 142 -1.83 7.85 5.31
N LEU A 143 -1.19 6.87 5.95
CA LEU A 143 -1.88 5.86 6.74
C LEU A 143 -2.65 6.50 7.90
N LEU A 144 -2.03 7.41 8.65
CA LEU A 144 -2.65 8.08 9.78
C LEU A 144 -3.84 8.96 9.34
N ILE A 145 -3.69 9.72 8.26
CA ILE A 145 -4.76 10.53 7.68
C ILE A 145 -5.92 9.63 7.23
N SER A 146 -5.62 8.57 6.51
CA SER A 146 -6.60 7.63 6.01
C SER A 146 -7.34 6.89 7.13
N LEU A 147 -6.61 6.48 8.17
CA LEU A 147 -7.18 5.89 9.38
C LEU A 147 -8.12 6.87 10.09
N TYR A 148 -7.71 8.13 10.25
CA TYR A 148 -8.55 9.17 10.85
C TYR A 148 -9.86 9.36 10.06
N ILE A 149 -9.79 9.49 8.74
CA ILE A 149 -10.97 9.64 7.89
C ILE A 149 -11.92 8.44 8.06
N ARG A 150 -11.36 7.21 8.05
CA ARG A 150 -12.18 5.99 8.17
C ARG A 150 -12.81 5.80 9.55
N LEU A 151 -12.19 6.28 10.60
CA LEU A 151 -12.78 6.27 11.94
C LEU A 151 -14.04 7.16 12.01
N GLN A 152 -14.07 8.25 11.22
CA GLN A 152 -15.21 9.15 11.12
C GLN A 152 -16.36 8.62 10.23
N MET A 153 -16.08 7.62 9.38
CA MET A 153 -17.10 7.05 8.50
C MET A 153 -18.17 6.29 9.29
N ASN A 154 -19.43 6.47 8.89
CA ASN A 154 -20.56 5.71 9.41
C ASN A 154 -20.78 4.41 8.61
N GLU A 155 -21.38 3.42 9.26
CA GLU A 155 -21.89 2.23 8.54
C GLU A 155 -22.95 2.62 7.52
N SER A 156 -22.98 1.93 6.37
CA SER A 156 -23.96 2.23 5.33
C SER A 156 -25.40 2.03 5.81
N PRO A 157 -26.36 2.87 5.36
CA PRO A 157 -27.77 2.71 5.72
C PRO A 157 -28.32 1.33 5.40
N ALA A 158 -27.94 0.77 4.24
CA ALA A 158 -28.33 -0.57 3.82
C ALA A 158 -27.83 -1.67 4.78
N PHE A 159 -26.59 -1.55 5.27
CA PHE A 159 -26.03 -2.50 6.22
C PHE A 159 -26.68 -2.40 7.61
N LYS A 160 -26.99 -1.17 8.06
CA LYS A 160 -27.73 -0.95 9.32
C LYS A 160 -29.09 -1.63 9.27
N LYS A 161 -29.86 -1.38 8.21
CA LYS A 161 -31.17 -2.00 7.99
C LYS A 161 -31.10 -3.52 7.96
N MET A 162 -30.17 -4.10 7.22
CA MET A 162 -29.95 -5.55 7.15
C MET A 162 -29.59 -6.16 8.52
N LYS A 163 -28.84 -5.42 9.35
CA LYS A 163 -28.50 -5.85 10.72
C LYS A 163 -29.72 -5.79 11.65
N GLU A 164 -30.56 -4.76 11.54
CA GLU A 164 -31.81 -4.62 12.29
C GLU A 164 -32.82 -5.71 11.93
N GLU A 165 -32.90 -6.09 10.67
CA GLU A 165 -33.77 -7.17 10.16
C GLU A 165 -33.20 -8.59 10.46
N GLY A 166 -32.03 -8.70 11.10
CA GLY A 166 -31.41 -9.99 11.41
C GLY A 166 -30.90 -10.79 10.19
N ALA A 167 -30.88 -10.17 9.00
CA ALA A 167 -30.51 -10.77 7.74
C ALA A 167 -28.98 -10.80 7.50
N ALA A 168 -28.16 -10.36 8.48
CA ALA A 168 -26.71 -10.40 8.37
C ALA A 168 -26.19 -11.85 8.47
N SER A 169 -25.41 -12.29 7.47
CA SER A 169 -24.77 -13.60 7.48
C SER A 169 -23.85 -13.76 8.70
N LYS A 170 -23.94 -14.92 9.36
CA LYS A 170 -23.05 -15.30 10.46
C LYS A 170 -21.77 -16.00 9.99
N ALA A 171 -21.76 -16.50 8.75
CA ALA A 171 -20.62 -17.22 8.16
C ALA A 171 -20.50 -16.94 6.64
N PRO A 172 -20.18 -15.69 6.23
CA PRO A 172 -20.25 -15.25 4.84
C PRO A 172 -19.37 -16.08 3.89
N LEU A 173 -18.20 -16.53 4.33
CA LEU A 173 -17.32 -17.37 3.51
C LEU A 173 -17.92 -18.75 3.27
N ARG A 174 -18.51 -19.37 4.31
CA ARG A 174 -19.15 -20.68 4.18
C ARG A 174 -20.40 -20.62 3.29
N GLU A 175 -21.16 -19.53 3.38
CA GLU A 175 -22.34 -19.32 2.53
C GLU A 175 -21.93 -19.02 1.07
N ALA A 176 -20.84 -18.27 0.85
CA ALA A 176 -20.35 -17.96 -0.49
C ALA A 176 -19.78 -19.18 -1.23
N PHE A 177 -19.12 -20.10 -0.53
CA PHE A 177 -18.47 -21.27 -1.12
C PHE A 177 -19.20 -22.60 -0.84
N GLY A 178 -20.18 -22.63 0.05
CA GLY A 178 -20.89 -23.85 0.45
C GLY A 178 -22.10 -24.21 -0.40
N ASN A 179 -22.53 -23.36 -1.31
CA ASN A 179 -23.68 -23.55 -2.21
C ASN A 179 -23.26 -23.85 -3.66
N TRP A 180 -22.10 -24.47 -3.85
CA TRP A 180 -21.66 -25.01 -5.15
C TRP A 180 -21.87 -26.51 -5.21
#